data_44b1a9c82795f299b5eea63f8cd406b4
#
_entry.id   44b1a9c82795f299b5eea63f8cd406b4
#
_cell.length_a   1.000
_cell.length_b   1.000
_cell.length_c   1.000
_cell.angle_alpha   90.00
_cell.angle_beta   90.00
_cell.angle_gamma   90.00
#
_symmetry.space_group_name_H-M   'P 1'
#
loop_
_entity.id
_entity.type
_entity.pdbx_description
1 polymer ?
#
loop_
_entity_poly.entity_id
_entity_poly.type
_entity_poly.pdbx_seq_one_letter_code
_entity_poly.pdbx_strand_id
1 'polypeptide(L)'
;IMEKEMLVVAKFKEGEGKFEKFMGFMQSPEGLAEREKVAVVEKTVASVTPDKSAVMFKIFCTDEAALHKFIEGTEVSKPVMDEVLGSYTIYDLTKVKEG
;
A
#
# COMPACT_ATOMS: atom_id res chain seq x y z
N ILE A 1 7.44 -15.64 12.57
CA ILE A 1 6.53 -14.54 12.15
C ILE A 1 5.66 -15.05 11.01
N MET A 2 4.37 -14.92 11.17
CA MET A 2 3.44 -15.28 10.11
C MET A 2 3.40 -14.19 9.05
N GLU A 3 3.45 -14.63 7.79
CA GLU A 3 3.26 -13.75 6.65
C GLU A 3 1.95 -14.12 5.99
N LYS A 4 1.11 -13.14 5.74
CA LYS A 4 -0.18 -13.35 5.09
C LYS A 4 -0.18 -12.65 3.75
N GLU A 5 -0.43 -13.37 2.69
CA GLU A 5 -0.51 -12.78 1.35
C GLU A 5 -1.79 -11.97 1.22
N MET A 6 -1.66 -10.71 0.83
CA MET A 6 -2.79 -9.78 0.73
C MET A 6 -2.62 -8.91 -0.51
N LEU A 7 -3.74 -8.40 -1.00
CA LEU A 7 -3.76 -7.46 -2.12
C LEU A 7 -4.39 -6.17 -1.66
N VAL A 8 -3.68 -5.07 -1.82
CA VAL A 8 -4.20 -3.73 -1.54
C VAL A 8 -4.41 -3.02 -2.88
N VAL A 9 -5.63 -2.55 -3.11
CA VAL A 9 -5.98 -1.76 -4.29
C VAL A 9 -6.33 -0.37 -3.81
N ALA A 10 -5.59 0.63 -4.27
CA ALA A 10 -5.80 2.02 -3.87
C ALA A 10 -6.11 2.86 -5.10
N LYS A 11 -7.17 3.66 -5.01
CA LYS A 11 -7.56 4.61 -6.05
C LYS A 11 -7.27 6.02 -5.55
N PHE A 12 -6.63 6.82 -6.38
CA PHE A 12 -6.27 8.18 -6.02
C PHE A 12 -7.42 9.14 -6.24
N LYS A 13 -7.40 10.24 -5.49
CA LYS A 13 -8.24 11.40 -5.77
C LYS A 13 -7.88 11.96 -7.13
N GLU A 14 -8.83 12.63 -7.78
CA GLU A 14 -8.57 13.30 -9.04
C GLU A 14 -7.54 14.43 -8.86
N GLY A 15 -6.79 14.69 -9.91
CA GLY A 15 -5.77 15.74 -9.91
C GLY A 15 -4.41 15.21 -10.27
N GLU A 16 -3.54 16.12 -10.68
CA GLU A 16 -2.18 15.76 -11.10
C GLU A 16 -1.28 15.43 -9.92
N GLY A 17 -0.32 14.55 -10.14
CA GLY A 17 0.75 14.27 -9.19
C GLY A 17 0.38 13.38 -8.02
N LYS A 18 -0.83 12.84 -7.95
CA LYS A 18 -1.26 12.02 -6.82
C LYS A 18 -0.45 10.73 -6.71
N PHE A 19 -0.27 10.04 -7.82
CA PHE A 19 0.54 8.82 -7.86
C PHE A 19 1.99 9.11 -7.46
N GLU A 20 2.60 10.13 -8.06
CA GLU A 20 3.99 10.49 -7.78
C GLU A 20 4.19 10.85 -6.31
N LYS A 21 3.25 11.59 -5.74
CA LYS A 21 3.32 11.95 -4.32
C LYS A 21 3.19 10.73 -3.41
N PHE A 22 2.27 9.84 -3.74
CA PHE A 22 2.10 8.59 -3.00
C PHE A 22 3.37 7.74 -3.05
N MET A 23 3.89 7.51 -4.26
CA MET A 23 5.10 6.68 -4.41
C MET A 23 6.33 7.34 -3.79
N GLY A 24 6.42 8.66 -3.88
CA GLY A 24 7.50 9.40 -3.23
C GLY A 24 7.51 9.18 -1.72
N PHE A 25 6.33 9.21 -1.10
CA PHE A 25 6.21 8.89 0.33
C PHE A 25 6.54 7.43 0.60
N MET A 26 5.99 6.50 -0.17
CA MET A 26 6.19 5.07 0.03
C MET A 26 7.68 4.68 -0.04
N GLN A 27 8.45 5.37 -0.84
CA GLN A 27 9.87 5.13 -1.05
C GLN A 27 10.76 6.01 -0.16
N SER A 28 10.18 6.94 0.59
CA SER A 28 10.94 7.78 1.51
C SER A 28 11.41 6.98 2.72
N PRO A 29 12.44 7.45 3.45
CA PRO A 29 12.88 6.79 4.68
C PRO A 29 11.74 6.57 5.68
N GLU A 30 10.87 7.57 5.85
CA GLU A 30 9.73 7.49 6.77
C GLU A 30 8.70 6.47 6.29
N GLY A 31 8.37 6.52 5.00
CA GLY A 31 7.42 5.57 4.40
C GLY A 31 7.95 4.14 4.45
N LEU A 32 9.23 3.95 4.14
CA LEU A 32 9.85 2.64 4.20
C LEU A 32 9.82 2.07 5.62
N ALA A 33 10.16 2.89 6.62
CA ALA A 33 10.12 2.46 8.02
C ALA A 33 8.72 2.02 8.45
N GLU A 34 7.67 2.76 8.01
CA GLU A 34 6.29 2.37 8.28
C GLU A 34 5.92 1.06 7.58
N ARG A 35 6.33 0.89 6.34
CA ARG A 35 6.06 -0.33 5.57
C ARG A 35 6.72 -1.56 6.17
N GLU A 36 7.91 -1.41 6.72
CA GLU A 36 8.63 -2.52 7.37
C GLU A 36 7.91 -3.04 8.61
N LYS A 37 7.09 -2.20 9.25
CA LYS A 37 6.26 -2.64 10.38
C LYS A 37 5.04 -3.43 9.94
N VAL A 38 4.68 -3.35 8.68
CA VAL A 38 3.43 -3.89 8.13
C VAL A 38 3.65 -5.18 7.37
N ALA A 39 4.74 -5.29 6.62
CA ALA A 39 4.94 -6.38 5.68
C ALA A 39 6.43 -6.62 5.42
N VAL A 40 6.71 -7.72 4.73
CA VAL A 40 8.04 -8.02 4.21
C VAL A 40 8.23 -7.19 2.94
N VAL A 41 8.85 -6.03 3.06
CA VAL A 41 8.90 -5.02 2.00
C VAL A 41 9.50 -5.52 0.69
N GLU A 42 10.58 -6.30 0.77
CA GLU A 42 11.27 -6.81 -0.43
C GLU A 42 10.43 -7.82 -1.22
N LYS A 43 9.35 -8.33 -0.66
CA LYS A 43 8.42 -9.25 -1.35
C LYS A 43 7.25 -8.53 -2.00
N THR A 44 7.13 -7.22 -1.81
CA THR A 44 6.03 -6.44 -2.37
C THR A 44 6.13 -6.39 -3.89
N VAL A 45 5.01 -6.66 -4.56
CA VAL A 45 4.90 -6.46 -6.01
C VAL A 45 3.89 -5.34 -6.24
N ALA A 46 4.35 -4.25 -6.83
CA ALA A 46 3.53 -3.08 -7.09
C ALA A 46 3.20 -2.98 -8.58
N SER A 47 1.96 -2.63 -8.87
CA SER A 47 1.47 -2.38 -10.24
C SER A 47 0.68 -1.10 -10.25
N VAL A 48 0.71 -0.38 -11.37
CA VAL A 48 -0.01 0.87 -11.54
C VAL A 48 -0.81 0.81 -12.84
N THR A 49 -1.99 1.44 -12.83
CA THR A 49 -2.78 1.54 -14.06
C THR A 49 -2.08 2.48 -15.06
N PRO A 50 -2.32 2.30 -16.38
CA PRO A 50 -1.67 3.15 -17.39
C PRO A 50 -1.89 4.64 -17.18
N ASP A 51 -3.06 5.02 -16.67
CA ASP A 51 -3.40 6.42 -16.41
C ASP A 51 -2.97 6.90 -15.02
N LYS A 52 -2.32 6.02 -14.24
CA LYS A 52 -1.86 6.32 -12.87
C LYS A 52 -2.96 6.68 -11.88
N SER A 53 -4.20 6.25 -12.17
CA SER A 53 -5.35 6.53 -11.28
C SER A 53 -5.46 5.54 -10.13
N ALA A 54 -4.83 4.38 -10.23
CA ALA A 54 -4.89 3.35 -9.21
C ALA A 54 -3.60 2.54 -9.14
N VAL A 55 -3.31 2.02 -7.96
CA VAL A 55 -2.18 1.12 -7.73
C VAL A 55 -2.67 -0.15 -7.06
N MET A 56 -1.95 -1.24 -7.27
CA MET A 56 -2.17 -2.52 -6.62
C MET A 56 -0.87 -2.98 -6.00
N PHE A 57 -0.95 -3.44 -4.76
CA PHE A 57 0.20 -4.02 -4.08
C PHE A 57 -0.15 -5.42 -3.62
N LYS A 58 0.58 -6.40 -4.13
CA LYS A 58 0.57 -7.73 -3.51
C LYS A 58 1.64 -7.70 -2.43
N ILE A 59 1.24 -7.95 -1.18
CA ILE A 59 2.13 -7.86 -0.04
C ILE A 59 2.09 -9.14 0.78
N PHE A 60 3.14 -9.36 1.54
CA PHE A 60 3.20 -10.42 2.55
C PHE A 60 3.14 -9.73 3.91
N CYS A 61 1.93 -9.60 4.41
CA CYS A 61 1.60 -8.82 5.60
C CYS A 61 2.02 -9.55 6.88
N THR A 62 2.68 -8.85 7.77
CA THR A 62 3.11 -9.39 9.07
C THR A 62 2.27 -8.85 10.23
N ASP A 63 1.51 -7.77 10.00
CA ASP A 63 0.68 -7.14 11.02
C ASP A 63 -0.50 -6.44 10.35
N GLU A 64 -1.66 -7.13 10.34
CA GLU A 64 -2.86 -6.59 9.68
C GLU A 64 -3.39 -5.31 10.32
N ALA A 65 -3.34 -5.22 11.65
CA ALA A 65 -3.81 -4.01 12.33
C ALA A 65 -2.94 -2.81 11.94
N ALA A 66 -1.62 -3.02 11.85
CA ALA A 66 -0.72 -1.98 11.40
C ALA A 66 -0.96 -1.60 9.93
N LEU A 67 -1.30 -2.57 9.07
CA LEU A 67 -1.63 -2.31 7.68
C LEU A 67 -2.83 -1.38 7.57
N HIS A 68 -3.91 -1.69 8.29
CA HIS A 68 -5.12 -0.85 8.28
C HIS A 68 -4.81 0.56 8.77
N LYS A 69 -4.08 0.68 9.86
CA LYS A 69 -3.69 2.00 10.39
C LYS A 69 -2.82 2.78 9.43
N PHE A 70 -1.88 2.11 8.76
CA PHE A 70 -1.00 2.76 7.80
C PHE A 70 -1.79 3.37 6.64
N ILE A 71 -2.73 2.63 6.09
CA ILE A 71 -3.53 3.08 4.95
C ILE A 71 -4.54 4.14 5.37
N GLU A 72 -5.20 3.98 6.52
CA GLU A 72 -6.12 4.98 7.06
C GLU A 72 -5.41 6.25 7.48
N GLY A 73 -4.17 6.10 7.95
CA GLY A 73 -3.32 7.21 8.33
C GLY A 73 -2.79 7.07 9.74
N THR A 74 -1.49 6.77 9.86
CA THR A 74 -0.73 6.93 11.10
C THR A 74 -0.34 8.39 11.23
N GLU A 75 0.33 8.75 12.33
CA GLU A 75 0.88 10.09 12.46
C GLU A 75 1.81 10.43 11.30
N VAL A 76 2.55 9.45 10.79
CA VAL A 76 3.50 9.61 9.68
C VAL A 76 2.80 9.58 8.31
N SER A 77 1.87 8.65 8.08
CA SER A 77 1.26 8.45 6.77
C SER A 77 0.03 9.31 6.51
N LYS A 78 -0.64 9.79 7.57
CA LYS A 78 -1.92 10.49 7.42
C LYS A 78 -1.85 11.71 6.49
N PRO A 79 -0.85 12.58 6.56
CA PRO A 79 -0.83 13.74 5.68
C PRO A 79 -0.86 13.38 4.20
N VAL A 80 -0.08 12.38 3.78
CA VAL A 80 -0.05 11.98 2.38
C VAL A 80 -1.32 11.20 2.01
N MET A 81 -1.78 10.29 2.88
CA MET A 81 -2.99 9.51 2.59
C MET A 81 -4.21 10.41 2.46
N ASP A 82 -4.37 11.39 3.33
CA ASP A 82 -5.48 12.35 3.26
C ASP A 82 -5.44 13.17 1.97
N GLU A 83 -4.25 13.48 1.47
CA GLU A 83 -4.12 14.29 0.26
C GLU A 83 -4.39 13.49 -1.02
N VAL A 84 -3.93 12.23 -1.08
CA VAL A 84 -3.89 11.51 -2.36
C VAL A 84 -4.92 10.39 -2.48
N LEU A 85 -5.34 9.78 -1.35
CA LEU A 85 -6.11 8.55 -1.39
C LEU A 85 -7.60 8.83 -1.48
N GLY A 86 -8.23 8.34 -2.56
CA GLY A 86 -9.69 8.46 -2.75
C GLY A 86 -10.42 7.30 -2.09
N SER A 87 -9.98 6.08 -2.36
CA SER A 87 -10.56 4.87 -1.79
C SER A 87 -9.54 3.74 -1.82
N TYR A 88 -9.79 2.70 -1.04
CA TYR A 88 -8.94 1.51 -1.07
C TYR A 88 -9.75 0.27 -0.72
N THR A 89 -9.22 -0.87 -1.14
CA THR A 89 -9.77 -2.18 -0.79
C THR A 89 -8.62 -3.10 -0.44
N ILE A 90 -8.80 -3.90 0.59
CA ILE A 90 -7.81 -4.88 1.03
C ILE A 90 -8.43 -6.27 0.89
N TYR A 91 -7.74 -7.16 0.19
CA TYR A 91 -8.19 -8.53 -0.04
C TYR A 91 -7.24 -9.50 0.65
N ASP A 92 -7.80 -10.52 1.30
CA ASP A 92 -7.04 -11.70 1.68
C ASP A 92 -6.83 -12.56 0.44
N LEU A 93 -5.63 -13.08 0.29
CA LEU A 93 -5.32 -13.97 -0.83
C LEU A 93 -4.98 -15.36 -0.32
N THR A 94 -5.56 -16.36 -0.94
CA THR A 94 -5.21 -17.76 -0.71
C THR A 94 -4.71 -18.31 -2.04
N LYS A 95 -3.49 -18.86 -2.04
CA LYS A 95 -2.95 -19.49 -3.23
C LYS A 95 -3.78 -20.72 -3.58
N VAL A 96 -4.31 -20.76 -4.78
CA VAL A 96 -5.13 -21.87 -5.28
C VAL A 96 -4.27 -22.90 -5.99
N LYS A 97 -3.30 -22.45 -6.77
CA LYS A 97 -2.44 -23.31 -7.57
C LYS A 97 -1.15 -22.57 -7.93
N GLU A 98 -0.09 -23.32 -8.01
CA GLU A 98 1.20 -22.85 -8.51
C GLU A 98 1.50 -23.52 -9.83
N GLY A 99 1.80 -22.73 -10.84
CA GLY A 99 2.09 -23.25 -12.17
C GLY A 99 3.56 -23.27 -12.52
#